data_53ee075ee9fd4e068cf39bf48eaa22b8
#
_entry.id   53ee075ee9fd4e068cf39bf48eaa22b8
#
_cell.length_a   1.000
_cell.length_b   1.000
_cell.length_c   1.000
_cell.angle_alpha   90.00
_cell.angle_beta   90.00
_cell.angle_gamma   90.00
#
_symmetry.space_group_name_H-M   'P 1'
#
loop_
_entity.id
_entity.type
_entity.pdbx_description
1 polymer ?
#
loop_
_entity_poly.entity_id
_entity_poly.type
_entity_poly.pdbx_seq_one_letter_code
_entity_poly.pdbx_strand_id
1 'polypeptide(L)'
;MKVVPYSTKFKNIFIEMNLKWISEMFTVEAEDIFILENVEKLIDKGAEIFFTLDDEENVLACCMLEPHDGGDWEIAKFASTGKVKGAGSLCLQACIDSAKQKGIKKLLIVSNKKCAAAVHLYRKFNFTEIPVDKKNFSV
;
A
#
# COMPACT_ATOMS: atom_id res chain seq x y z
N MET A 1 -6.52 -18.05 0.92
CA MET A 1 -5.66 -16.84 1.02
C MET A 1 -5.38 -16.51 2.48
N LYS A 2 -4.19 -16.05 2.76
CA LYS A 2 -3.81 -15.58 4.09
C LYS A 2 -3.02 -14.28 3.97
N VAL A 3 -3.02 -13.46 5.04
CA VAL A 3 -2.26 -12.22 5.09
C VAL A 3 -1.10 -12.40 6.07
N VAL A 4 0.10 -12.01 5.65
CA VAL A 4 1.32 -12.10 6.45
C VAL A 4 2.05 -10.76 6.48
N PRO A 5 2.81 -10.46 7.56
CA PRO A 5 3.61 -9.24 7.62
C PRO A 5 4.85 -9.34 6.74
N TYR A 6 5.53 -8.21 6.59
CA TYR A 6 6.78 -8.14 5.84
C TYR A 6 7.84 -9.12 6.38
N SER A 7 8.55 -9.70 5.43
CA SER A 7 9.79 -10.46 5.66
C SER A 7 10.72 -10.16 4.51
N THR A 8 12.02 -10.23 4.72
CA THR A 8 13.01 -9.92 3.69
C THR A 8 12.86 -10.77 2.43
N LYS A 9 12.32 -11.98 2.56
CA LYS A 9 12.05 -12.85 1.40
C LYS A 9 11.04 -12.27 0.43
N PHE A 10 10.20 -11.31 0.86
CA PHE A 10 9.21 -10.65 0.02
C PHE A 10 9.70 -9.34 -0.58
N LYS A 11 10.91 -8.89 -0.26
CA LYS A 11 11.40 -7.59 -0.71
C LYS A 11 11.37 -7.44 -2.23
N ASN A 12 11.92 -8.42 -2.94
CA ASN A 12 12.02 -8.33 -4.39
C ASN A 12 10.64 -8.29 -5.05
N ILE A 13 9.70 -9.13 -4.59
CA ILE A 13 8.35 -9.12 -5.16
C ILE A 13 7.60 -7.83 -4.83
N PHE A 14 7.83 -7.26 -3.64
CA PHE A 14 7.28 -5.97 -3.27
C PHE A 14 7.74 -4.87 -4.24
N ILE A 15 9.04 -4.82 -4.52
CA ILE A 15 9.62 -3.86 -5.47
C ILE A 15 9.03 -4.07 -6.88
N GLU A 16 9.05 -5.30 -7.37
CA GLU A 16 8.55 -5.64 -8.71
C GLU A 16 7.08 -5.28 -8.90
N MET A 17 6.23 -5.62 -7.95
CA MET A 17 4.79 -5.35 -8.04
C MET A 17 4.52 -3.85 -8.09
N ASN A 18 5.20 -3.08 -7.25
CA ASN A 18 5.00 -1.63 -7.22
C ASN A 18 5.54 -0.95 -8.48
N LEU A 19 6.73 -1.32 -8.94
CA LEU A 19 7.28 -0.78 -10.18
C LEU A 19 6.42 -1.12 -11.40
N LYS A 20 5.85 -2.31 -11.42
CA LYS A 20 4.97 -2.74 -12.52
C LYS A 20 3.75 -1.82 -12.64
N TRP A 21 3.00 -1.62 -11.56
CA TRP A 21 1.79 -0.80 -11.65
C TRP A 21 2.13 0.68 -11.85
N ILE A 22 3.21 1.18 -11.26
CA ILE A 22 3.67 2.56 -11.49
C ILE A 22 4.01 2.76 -12.97
N SER A 23 4.73 1.82 -13.57
CA SER A 23 5.10 1.91 -14.99
C SER A 23 3.90 1.82 -15.94
N GLU A 24 2.85 1.11 -15.55
CA GLU A 24 1.63 0.98 -16.35
C GLU A 24 0.75 2.24 -16.26
N MET A 25 0.72 2.91 -15.13
CA MET A 25 -0.15 4.07 -14.87
C MET A 25 0.57 5.41 -14.95
N PHE A 26 1.85 5.44 -14.67
CA PHE A 26 2.67 6.65 -14.56
C PHE A 26 4.07 6.41 -15.10
N THR A 27 4.95 7.41 -14.95
CA THR A 27 6.38 7.26 -15.22
C THR A 27 7.10 6.91 -13.92
N VAL A 28 7.94 5.87 -13.97
CA VAL A 28 8.78 5.50 -12.82
C VAL A 28 9.87 6.56 -12.65
N GLU A 29 9.96 7.10 -11.44
CA GLU A 29 10.97 8.11 -11.10
C GLU A 29 12.03 7.50 -10.16
N ALA A 30 13.20 8.15 -10.09
CA ALA A 30 14.30 7.71 -9.23
C ALA A 30 13.87 7.62 -7.76
N GLU A 31 13.00 8.53 -7.30
CA GLU A 31 12.47 8.51 -5.95
C GLU A 31 11.65 7.24 -5.66
N ASP A 32 10.88 6.77 -6.63
CA ASP A 32 10.10 5.53 -6.49
C ASP A 32 11.02 4.34 -6.23
N ILE A 33 12.07 4.22 -7.02
CA ILE A 33 13.06 3.15 -6.88
C ILE A 33 13.77 3.25 -5.53
N PHE A 34 14.17 4.46 -5.15
CA PHE A 34 14.89 4.68 -3.89
C PHE A 34 14.04 4.25 -2.68
N ILE A 35 12.77 4.66 -2.64
CA ILE A 35 11.87 4.31 -1.53
C ILE A 35 11.68 2.79 -1.46
N LEU A 36 11.43 2.13 -2.59
CA LEU A 36 11.21 0.69 -2.62
C LEU A 36 12.46 -0.09 -2.20
N GLU A 37 13.63 0.31 -2.67
CA GLU A 37 14.89 -0.35 -2.32
C GLU A 37 15.28 -0.16 -0.86
N ASN A 38 14.81 0.93 -0.22
CA ASN A 38 15.13 1.26 1.16
C ASN A 38 13.94 1.02 2.11
N VAL A 39 13.07 0.08 1.77
CA VAL A 39 11.84 -0.18 2.53
C VAL A 39 12.09 -0.53 3.99
N GLU A 40 13.19 -1.22 4.32
CA GLU A 40 13.52 -1.57 5.71
C GLU A 40 13.73 -0.34 6.57
N LYS A 41 14.21 0.77 6.00
CA LYS A 41 14.36 2.04 6.72
C LYS A 41 13.01 2.61 7.12
N LEU A 42 12.00 2.44 6.26
CA LEU A 42 10.62 2.84 6.56
C LEU A 42 10.04 1.98 7.67
N ILE A 43 10.29 0.69 7.64
CA ILE A 43 9.85 -0.24 8.67
C ILE A 43 10.48 0.11 10.02
N ASP A 44 11.75 0.46 10.05
CA ASP A 44 12.45 0.89 11.26
C ASP A 44 11.82 2.17 11.84
N LYS A 45 11.19 2.99 11.02
CA LYS A 45 10.47 4.20 11.45
C LYS A 45 9.03 3.96 11.84
N GLY A 46 8.56 2.72 11.78
CA GLY A 46 7.21 2.35 12.19
C GLY A 46 6.27 1.89 11.08
N ALA A 47 6.70 1.88 9.82
CA ALA A 47 5.87 1.37 8.73
C ALA A 47 5.64 -0.13 8.87
N GLU A 48 4.46 -0.57 8.43
CA GLU A 48 4.12 -1.99 8.37
C GLU A 48 3.69 -2.33 6.94
N ILE A 49 4.10 -3.49 6.46
CA ILE A 49 3.72 -3.97 5.14
C ILE A 49 3.07 -5.33 5.29
N PHE A 50 1.95 -5.52 4.58
CA PHE A 50 1.22 -6.77 4.58
C PHE A 50 1.18 -7.35 3.17
N PHE A 51 1.19 -8.67 3.10
CA PHE A 51 1.11 -9.42 1.84
C PHE A 51 -0.03 -10.43 1.92
N THR A 52 -0.82 -10.50 0.87
CA THR A 52 -1.81 -11.57 0.71
C THR A 52 -1.18 -12.69 -0.10
N LEU A 53 -1.21 -13.91 0.44
CA LEU A 53 -0.63 -15.08 -0.20
C LEU A 53 -1.73 -16.07 -0.59
N ASP A 54 -1.50 -16.82 -1.66
CA ASP A 54 -2.35 -17.97 -2.00
C ASP A 54 -1.91 -19.21 -1.20
N ASP A 55 -2.53 -20.36 -1.46
CA ASP A 55 -2.22 -21.60 -0.74
C ASP A 55 -0.82 -22.15 -1.03
N GLU A 56 -0.21 -21.72 -2.14
CA GLU A 56 1.15 -22.08 -2.52
C GLU A 56 2.18 -21.02 -2.10
N GLU A 57 1.75 -20.03 -1.30
CA GLU A 57 2.57 -18.93 -0.80
C GLU A 57 3.05 -17.96 -1.88
N ASN A 58 2.36 -17.90 -3.03
CA ASN A 58 2.59 -16.86 -4.01
C ASN A 58 1.96 -15.55 -3.55
N VAL A 59 2.66 -14.43 -3.74
CA VAL A 59 2.16 -13.11 -3.37
C VAL A 59 1.13 -12.64 -4.39
N LEU A 60 -0.07 -12.33 -3.91
CA LEU A 60 -1.18 -11.84 -4.71
C LEU A 60 -1.40 -10.34 -4.58
N ALA A 61 -1.05 -9.76 -3.45
CA ALA A 61 -1.21 -8.33 -3.18
C ALA A 61 -0.26 -7.89 -2.08
N CYS A 62 0.04 -6.60 -2.04
CA CYS A 62 0.79 -5.98 -0.95
C CYS A 62 0.22 -4.59 -0.64
N CYS A 63 0.45 -4.13 0.59
CA CYS A 63 -0.03 -2.83 1.04
C CYS A 63 0.82 -2.37 2.22
N MET A 64 1.14 -1.08 2.28
CA MET A 64 1.94 -0.49 3.36
C MET A 64 1.12 0.50 4.16
N LEU A 65 1.29 0.45 5.48
CA LEU A 65 0.78 1.44 6.42
C LEU A 65 1.99 2.20 6.96
N GLU A 66 2.07 3.51 6.74
CA GLU A 66 3.23 4.29 7.14
C GLU A 66 2.87 5.55 7.91
N PRO A 67 3.68 5.90 8.95
CA PRO A 67 3.51 7.15 9.65
C PRO A 67 4.15 8.31 8.89
N HIS A 68 3.54 9.49 9.02
CA HIS A 68 4.11 10.74 8.52
C HIS A 68 4.44 11.67 9.67
N ASP A 69 5.32 12.62 9.41
CA ASP A 69 5.59 13.70 10.36
C ASP A 69 4.28 14.47 10.61
N GLY A 70 4.04 14.84 11.86
CA GLY A 70 2.81 15.53 12.26
C GLY A 70 1.69 14.61 12.74
N GLY A 71 1.90 13.30 12.77
CA GLY A 71 0.98 12.33 13.35
C GLY A 71 -0.03 11.69 12.43
N ASP A 72 -0.08 12.09 11.16
CA ASP A 72 -0.94 11.43 10.17
C ASP A 72 -0.33 10.09 9.75
N TRP A 73 -1.17 9.15 9.35
CA TRP A 73 -0.76 7.86 8.78
C TRP A 73 -1.35 7.69 7.40
N GLU A 74 -0.65 6.98 6.54
CA GLU A 74 -1.05 6.76 5.16
C GLU A 74 -0.99 5.29 4.78
N ILE A 75 -1.97 4.85 3.97
CA ILE A 75 -1.89 3.58 3.25
C ILE A 75 -1.27 3.87 1.89
N ALA A 76 -0.18 3.20 1.59
CA ALA A 76 0.62 3.43 0.38
C ALA A 76 1.11 2.12 -0.19
N LYS A 77 1.74 2.18 -1.38
CA LYS A 77 2.37 1.02 -2.02
C LYS A 77 1.41 -0.17 -2.14
N PHE A 78 0.14 0.13 -2.43
CA PHE A 78 -0.88 -0.88 -2.65
C PHE A 78 -0.77 -1.40 -4.07
N ALA A 79 -0.50 -2.69 -4.21
CA ALA A 79 -0.41 -3.35 -5.51
C ALA A 79 -1.07 -4.72 -5.44
N SER A 80 -1.68 -5.13 -6.54
CA SER A 80 -2.33 -6.44 -6.66
C SER A 80 -2.05 -7.04 -8.03
N THR A 81 -1.91 -8.36 -8.09
CA THR A 81 -1.74 -9.06 -9.38
C THR A 81 -3.01 -9.07 -10.21
N GLY A 82 -4.17 -8.90 -9.57
CA GLY A 82 -5.47 -9.02 -10.23
C GLY A 82 -5.88 -10.46 -10.56
N LYS A 83 -5.07 -11.45 -10.21
CA LYS A 83 -5.33 -12.85 -10.56
C LYS A 83 -6.39 -13.51 -9.70
N VAL A 84 -6.53 -13.08 -8.45
CA VAL A 84 -7.50 -13.65 -7.51
C VAL A 84 -8.34 -12.53 -6.92
N LYS A 85 -9.66 -12.65 -7.08
CA LYS A 85 -10.60 -11.66 -6.55
C LYS A 85 -10.53 -11.62 -5.02
N GLY A 86 -10.50 -10.43 -4.47
CA GLY A 86 -10.51 -10.21 -3.02
C GLY A 86 -9.13 -10.17 -2.35
N ALA A 87 -8.05 -10.48 -3.07
CA ALA A 87 -6.71 -10.47 -2.50
C ALA A 87 -6.31 -9.07 -2.02
N GLY A 88 -6.57 -8.04 -2.83
CA GLY A 88 -6.30 -6.65 -2.45
C GLY A 88 -7.13 -6.21 -1.26
N SER A 89 -8.40 -6.62 -1.21
CA SER A 89 -9.29 -6.30 -0.08
C SER A 89 -8.77 -6.85 1.24
N LEU A 90 -8.26 -8.08 1.25
CA LEU A 90 -7.68 -8.69 2.45
C LEU A 90 -6.47 -7.91 2.95
N CYS A 91 -5.61 -7.51 2.03
CA CYS A 91 -4.41 -6.77 2.35
C CYS A 91 -4.75 -5.38 2.92
N LEU A 92 -5.67 -4.68 2.27
CA LEU A 92 -6.16 -3.38 2.72
C LEU A 92 -6.83 -3.48 4.09
N GLN A 93 -7.63 -4.51 4.31
CA GLN A 93 -8.27 -4.74 5.61
C GLN A 93 -7.24 -4.92 6.71
N ALA A 94 -6.14 -5.64 6.45
CA ALA A 94 -5.07 -5.82 7.44
C ALA A 94 -4.43 -4.48 7.83
N CYS A 95 -4.20 -3.59 6.86
CA CYS A 95 -3.70 -2.25 7.15
C CYS A 95 -4.68 -1.45 8.01
N ILE A 96 -5.97 -1.50 7.68
CA ILE A 96 -7.02 -0.79 8.41
C ILE A 96 -7.13 -1.33 9.85
N ASP A 97 -7.10 -2.64 10.02
CA ASP A 97 -7.17 -3.27 11.34
C ASP A 97 -5.97 -2.88 12.20
N SER A 98 -4.77 -2.87 11.61
CA SER A 98 -3.57 -2.43 12.31
C SER A 98 -3.68 -0.97 12.74
N ALA A 99 -4.19 -0.10 11.85
CA ALA A 99 -4.41 1.31 12.18
C ALA A 99 -5.37 1.48 13.36
N LYS A 100 -6.45 0.70 13.38
CA LYS A 100 -7.42 0.73 14.49
C LYS A 100 -6.79 0.27 15.80
N GLN A 101 -5.99 -0.78 15.77
CA GLN A 101 -5.29 -1.27 16.96
C GLN A 101 -4.31 -0.25 17.54
N LYS A 102 -3.69 0.55 16.67
CA LYS A 102 -2.77 1.63 17.08
C LYS A 102 -3.50 2.88 17.56
N GLY A 103 -4.81 2.93 17.45
CA GLY A 103 -5.60 4.11 17.82
C GLY A 103 -5.42 5.27 16.84
N ILE A 104 -5.06 4.99 15.61
CA ILE A 104 -4.89 6.02 14.57
C ILE A 104 -6.26 6.63 14.24
N LYS A 105 -6.36 7.96 14.38
CA LYS A 105 -7.62 8.68 14.18
C LYS A 105 -7.83 9.12 12.74
N LYS A 106 -6.73 9.36 12.00
CA LYS A 106 -6.79 9.86 10.63
C LYS A 106 -5.87 9.02 9.76
N LEU A 107 -6.47 8.35 8.79
CA LEU A 107 -5.76 7.50 7.84
C LEU A 107 -6.01 8.02 6.43
N LEU A 108 -4.93 8.33 5.73
CA LEU A 108 -4.96 8.92 4.40
C LEU A 108 -4.63 7.88 3.34
N ILE A 109 -5.23 8.03 2.16
CA ILE A 109 -4.83 7.31 0.95
C ILE A 109 -4.73 8.35 -0.16
N VAL A 110 -3.58 8.42 -0.82
CA VAL A 110 -3.40 9.26 -2.01
C VAL A 110 -3.63 8.39 -3.24
N SER A 111 -4.56 8.78 -4.08
CA SER A 111 -4.96 8.01 -5.25
C SER A 111 -5.18 8.91 -6.45
N ASN A 112 -5.26 8.31 -7.63
CA ASN A 112 -5.51 9.00 -8.88
C ASN A 112 -6.68 8.32 -9.60
N LYS A 113 -7.47 9.10 -10.35
CA LYS A 113 -8.61 8.59 -11.13
C LYS A 113 -8.22 7.50 -12.13
N LYS A 114 -6.96 7.47 -12.57
CA LYS A 114 -6.45 6.39 -13.42
C LYS A 114 -6.46 5.03 -12.74
N CYS A 115 -6.46 4.99 -11.41
CA CYS A 115 -6.49 3.77 -10.61
C CYS A 115 -7.94 3.45 -10.20
N ALA A 116 -8.85 3.36 -11.16
CA ALA A 116 -10.29 3.21 -10.92
C ALA A 116 -10.63 2.03 -10.01
N ALA A 117 -9.99 0.89 -10.18
CA ALA A 117 -10.24 -0.28 -9.34
C ALA A 117 -9.87 -0.04 -7.88
N ALA A 118 -8.73 0.62 -7.63
CA ALA A 118 -8.30 0.98 -6.29
C ALA A 118 -9.23 2.01 -5.66
N VAL A 119 -9.63 3.03 -6.41
CA VAL A 119 -10.57 4.06 -5.93
C VAL A 119 -11.90 3.42 -5.53
N HIS A 120 -12.41 2.51 -6.36
CA HIS A 120 -13.64 1.78 -6.04
C HIS A 120 -13.51 1.02 -4.73
N LEU A 121 -12.39 0.34 -4.52
CA LEU A 121 -12.10 -0.40 -3.31
C LEU A 121 -12.04 0.52 -2.08
N TYR A 122 -11.38 1.67 -2.20
CA TYR A 122 -11.31 2.63 -1.11
C TYR A 122 -12.69 3.14 -0.69
N ARG A 123 -13.57 3.42 -1.65
CA ARG A 123 -14.96 3.81 -1.36
C ARG A 123 -15.72 2.70 -0.63
N LYS A 124 -15.49 1.45 -1.02
CA LYS A 124 -16.10 0.30 -0.36
C LYS A 124 -15.71 0.20 1.12
N PHE A 125 -14.49 0.64 1.46
CA PHE A 125 -14.01 0.69 2.85
C PHE A 125 -14.35 2.02 3.55
N ASN A 126 -15.24 2.82 2.97
CA ASN A 126 -15.75 4.08 3.55
C ASN A 126 -14.71 5.22 3.61
N PHE A 127 -13.71 5.21 2.75
CA PHE A 127 -12.84 6.36 2.60
C PHE A 127 -13.56 7.48 1.88
N THR A 128 -13.39 8.69 2.38
CA THR A 128 -14.00 9.90 1.82
C THR A 128 -12.96 10.68 1.03
N GLU A 129 -13.34 11.14 -0.17
CA GLU A 129 -12.47 12.00 -0.96
C GLU A 129 -12.34 13.37 -0.29
N ILE A 130 -11.10 13.86 -0.21
CA ILE A 130 -10.80 15.21 0.26
C ILE A 130 -9.88 15.90 -0.76
N PRO A 131 -9.89 17.25 -0.84
CA PRO A 131 -8.95 17.94 -1.70
C PRO A 131 -7.51 17.60 -1.34
N VAL A 132 -6.69 17.30 -2.35
CA VAL A 132 -5.27 17.00 -2.15
C VAL A 132 -4.46 18.28 -2.17
N ASP A 133 -3.67 18.51 -1.13
CA ASP A 133 -2.64 19.54 -1.15
C ASP A 133 -1.41 18.97 -1.87
N LYS A 134 -1.23 19.37 -3.12
CA LYS A 134 -0.15 18.89 -3.97
C LYS A 134 1.25 19.19 -3.45
N LYS A 135 1.38 20.09 -2.47
CA LYS A 135 2.67 20.40 -1.84
C LYS A 135 3.10 19.35 -0.85
N ASN A 136 2.14 18.60 -0.27
CA ASN A 136 2.39 17.65 0.81
C ASN A 136 2.34 16.19 0.36
N PHE A 137 1.78 15.90 -0.81
CA PHE A 137 1.61 14.53 -1.28
C PHE A 137 2.11 14.39 -2.72
N SER A 138 2.86 13.31 -2.98
CA SER A 138 3.17 12.85 -4.33
C SER A 138 2.18 11.76 -4.73
N VAL A 139 1.78 11.79 -5.95
CA VAL A 139 0.80 10.83 -6.50
C VAL A 139 1.51 9.67 -7.17
#